data_8ea6c5de21835cca683ee7657dc243ba
#
_entry.id   8ea6c5de21835cca683ee7657dc243ba
#
_cell.length_a   1.000
_cell.length_b   1.000
_cell.length_c   1.000
_cell.angle_alpha   90.00
_cell.angle_beta   90.00
_cell.angle_gamma   90.00
#
_symmetry.space_group_name_H-M   'P 1'
#
loop_
_entity.id
_entity.type
_entity.pdbx_description
1 polymer ?
#
loop_
_entity_poly.entity_id
_entity_poly.type
_entity_poly.pdbx_seq_one_letter_code
_entity_poly.pdbx_strand_id
1 'polypeptide(L)'
;MKRKIAYFCFTTCLLTAGIFAALGNPVSAKAEEQDSTQEEASSETGDSAQLKTLLEGSGFTVQQGSFYELDTVKSASEGKLMSCFGNNAGSSYMVFNLPEAPDQEVPNPTFPPDNWQYKLRQDEALVLVTPLPPESVYYSFINYIMFTEQKEGKDYTNESGFFSVGDETTGLYHPIFGSIGEPVNMLNIKHSGDSEFGSTAVMVISANQTVTDQVTEQLKASGFDENMINVMPIPAETYHMGLEKGADTFCFLGRISQPSDADAYDEYVATLADKSVVYRVTPNTETEAAPYANATVTPRGTGKHETEVMDKPAEHLENIREAIIAKYADEYTYEELSTEIAVPEGLTAYYNDTNSQGDNRDAMYVMTRDFTLDSDDDFIVVSGANHTQTGKAR
;
A
#
# COMPACT_ATOMS: atom_id res chain seq x y z
N MET A 1 15.14 -39.70 -19.33
CA MET A 1 15.60 -38.42 -18.72
C MET A 1 14.85 -38.26 -17.42
N LYS A 2 15.50 -38.01 -16.29
CA LYS A 2 14.77 -37.78 -15.04
C LYS A 2 14.09 -36.40 -15.10
N ARG A 3 12.91 -36.28 -14.53
CA ARG A 3 12.17 -35.04 -14.32
C ARG A 3 12.85 -34.17 -13.29
N LYS A 4 12.53 -32.89 -13.21
CA LYS A 4 13.23 -31.93 -12.36
C LYS A 4 12.34 -31.42 -11.22
N ILE A 5 12.87 -31.36 -10.01
CA ILE A 5 12.27 -30.67 -8.88
C ILE A 5 13.17 -29.47 -8.55
N ALA A 6 12.61 -28.27 -8.62
CA ALA A 6 13.22 -27.06 -8.07
C ALA A 6 12.67 -26.81 -6.67
N TYR A 7 13.54 -26.63 -5.70
CA TYR A 7 13.16 -26.45 -4.31
C TYR A 7 13.76 -25.16 -3.75
N PHE A 8 12.95 -24.39 -3.05
CA PHE A 8 13.44 -23.29 -2.24
C PHE A 8 12.77 -23.26 -0.88
N CYS A 9 13.55 -22.89 0.13
CA CYS A 9 13.15 -22.88 1.52
C CYS A 9 13.43 -21.52 2.14
N PHE A 10 12.47 -21.00 2.87
CA PHE A 10 12.62 -19.79 3.66
C PHE A 10 12.98 -20.16 5.09
N THR A 11 14.24 -19.99 5.45
CA THR A 11 14.71 -20.25 6.83
C THR A 11 14.70 -19.00 7.70
N THR A 12 14.54 -17.82 7.12
CA THR A 12 14.56 -16.54 7.84
C THR A 12 13.75 -15.53 7.09
N CYS A 13 12.44 -15.46 7.31
CA CYS A 13 11.67 -14.30 6.89
C CYS A 13 10.27 -14.28 7.49
N LEU A 14 9.90 -13.14 8.01
CA LEU A 14 8.54 -12.73 8.26
C LEU A 14 7.76 -12.73 6.94
N LEU A 15 7.00 -13.78 6.68
CA LEU A 15 6.03 -13.80 5.58
C LEU A 15 4.68 -13.34 6.10
N THR A 16 4.31 -12.14 5.74
CA THR A 16 2.92 -11.72 5.82
C THR A 16 2.22 -12.02 4.50
N ALA A 17 1.07 -12.63 4.62
CA ALA A 17 0.03 -12.81 3.63
C ALA A 17 0.26 -13.86 2.53
N GLY A 18 -0.27 -14.92 2.76
CA GLY A 18 -1.31 -15.74 2.20
C GLY A 18 -1.31 -15.95 0.71
N ILE A 19 -0.76 -17.07 0.27
CA ILE A 19 -1.32 -17.78 -0.87
C ILE A 19 -1.75 -19.14 -0.33
N PHE A 20 -3.05 -19.31 -0.04
CA PHE A 20 -3.69 -20.61 -0.01
C PHE A 20 -5.12 -20.48 -0.57
N ALA A 21 -5.28 -20.91 -1.80
CA ALA A 21 -6.58 -21.34 -2.27
C ALA A 21 -6.90 -22.68 -1.59
N ALA A 22 -7.66 -22.65 -0.52
CA ALA A 22 -8.26 -23.85 0.05
C ALA A 22 -9.61 -24.06 -0.61
N LEU A 23 -9.70 -25.10 -1.44
CA LEU A 23 -10.96 -25.69 -1.86
C LEU A 23 -11.64 -26.30 -0.61
N GLY A 24 -12.61 -25.63 -0.06
CA GLY A 24 -13.48 -26.12 0.99
C GLY A 24 -14.93 -25.81 0.66
N ASN A 25 -15.75 -26.86 0.58
CA ASN A 25 -17.19 -26.76 0.31
C ASN A 25 -17.92 -25.94 1.37
N PRO A 26 -18.95 -25.17 1.00
CA PRO A 26 -19.72 -24.38 1.96
C PRO A 26 -20.67 -25.32 2.75
N VAL A 27 -20.55 -25.26 4.06
CA VAL A 27 -21.58 -25.80 4.96
C VAL A 27 -22.58 -24.66 5.21
N SER A 28 -23.78 -24.83 4.69
CA SER A 28 -24.91 -23.94 4.91
C SER A 28 -25.37 -24.02 6.37
N ALA A 29 -25.22 -22.93 7.14
CA ALA A 29 -25.91 -22.72 8.40
C ALA A 29 -26.99 -21.67 8.18
N LYS A 30 -28.25 -22.04 8.44
CA LYS A 30 -29.37 -21.10 8.47
C LYS A 30 -29.22 -20.18 9.66
N ALA A 31 -29.18 -18.88 9.41
CA ALA A 31 -29.36 -17.86 10.45
C ALA A 31 -30.86 -17.55 10.61
N GLU A 32 -31.29 -17.50 11.86
CA GLU A 32 -32.61 -17.01 12.24
C GLU A 32 -32.64 -15.48 12.17
N GLU A 33 -33.69 -14.96 11.53
CA GLU A 33 -34.00 -13.52 11.50
C GLU A 33 -34.20 -12.99 12.92
N GLN A 34 -33.34 -12.09 13.36
CA GLN A 34 -33.62 -11.15 14.43
C GLN A 34 -33.88 -9.75 13.84
N ASP A 35 -35.15 -9.36 13.94
CA ASP A 35 -35.61 -8.00 13.66
C ASP A 35 -34.95 -7.02 14.68
N SER A 36 -33.95 -6.27 14.22
CA SER A 36 -33.35 -5.17 14.95
C SER A 36 -33.74 -3.85 14.29
N THR A 37 -34.69 -3.18 14.91
CA THR A 37 -34.97 -1.75 14.70
C THR A 37 -33.66 -0.97 14.75
N GLN A 38 -33.29 -0.38 13.62
CA GLN A 38 -32.22 0.61 13.51
C GLN A 38 -32.63 1.84 14.32
N GLU A 39 -32.07 1.99 15.53
CA GLU A 39 -31.90 3.30 16.13
C GLU A 39 -30.84 4.04 15.30
N GLU A 40 -31.23 5.17 14.73
CA GLU A 40 -30.34 6.13 14.10
C GLU A 40 -29.28 6.56 15.16
N ALA A 41 -28.09 6.01 15.05
CA ALA A 41 -26.91 6.48 15.78
C ALA A 41 -26.54 7.85 15.19
N SER A 42 -26.96 8.91 15.87
CA SER A 42 -26.58 10.28 15.56
C SER A 42 -25.08 10.49 15.78
N SER A 43 -24.35 10.66 14.66
CA SER A 43 -23.16 11.49 14.44
C SER A 43 -22.10 11.61 15.56
N GLU A 44 -21.28 10.60 15.73
CA GLU A 44 -19.91 10.77 16.26
C GLU A 44 -18.87 11.05 15.12
N THR A 45 -19.31 11.19 13.90
CA THR A 45 -18.47 11.50 12.74
C THR A 45 -18.62 12.97 12.41
N GLY A 46 -17.48 13.72 12.37
CA GLY A 46 -17.43 15.13 12.03
C GLY A 46 -18.06 15.44 10.65
N ASP A 47 -18.31 16.71 10.41
CA ASP A 47 -18.96 17.20 9.19
C ASP A 47 -17.90 17.64 8.14
N SER A 48 -17.75 16.85 7.08
CA SER A 48 -16.79 17.16 6.00
C SER A 48 -17.16 18.41 5.19
N ALA A 49 -18.45 18.76 5.07
CA ALA A 49 -18.86 20.00 4.41
C ALA A 49 -18.54 21.22 5.29
N GLN A 50 -18.72 21.10 6.61
CA GLN A 50 -18.27 22.10 7.55
C GLN A 50 -16.74 22.23 7.53
N LEU A 51 -15.99 21.11 7.47
CA LEU A 51 -14.54 21.13 7.35
C LEU A 51 -14.08 21.97 6.14
N LYS A 52 -14.66 21.74 4.97
CA LYS A 52 -14.34 22.52 3.77
C LYS A 52 -14.55 24.02 4.01
N THR A 53 -15.69 24.39 4.59
CA THR A 53 -16.04 25.79 4.88
C THR A 53 -15.03 26.42 5.86
N LEU A 54 -14.62 25.69 6.88
CA LEU A 54 -13.67 26.15 7.87
C LEU A 54 -12.27 26.32 7.28
N LEU A 55 -11.81 25.38 6.45
CA LEU A 55 -10.53 25.48 5.75
C LEU A 55 -10.50 26.69 4.81
N GLU A 56 -11.54 26.89 3.99
CA GLU A 56 -11.65 28.05 3.10
C GLU A 56 -11.68 29.34 3.90
N GLY A 57 -12.40 29.38 5.02
CA GLY A 57 -12.42 30.53 5.96
C GLY A 57 -11.09 30.81 6.65
N SER A 58 -10.22 29.81 6.75
CA SER A 58 -8.88 29.91 7.36
C SER A 58 -7.76 30.22 6.37
N GLY A 59 -8.11 30.54 5.12
CA GLY A 59 -7.13 30.99 4.13
C GLY A 59 -6.57 29.87 3.25
N PHE A 60 -7.31 28.81 3.06
CA PHE A 60 -6.97 27.74 2.12
C PHE A 60 -7.91 27.71 0.90
N THR A 61 -7.37 27.30 -0.23
CA THR A 61 -8.16 26.78 -1.37
C THR A 61 -8.34 25.29 -1.18
N VAL A 62 -9.59 24.81 -1.29
CA VAL A 62 -9.93 23.41 -1.11
C VAL A 62 -10.49 22.83 -2.40
N GLN A 63 -9.76 21.86 -2.97
CA GLN A 63 -10.21 21.11 -4.15
C GLN A 63 -10.62 19.71 -3.71
N GLN A 64 -11.74 19.22 -4.24
CA GLN A 64 -12.26 17.90 -3.94
C GLN A 64 -11.76 16.89 -4.95
N GLY A 65 -11.22 15.79 -4.45
CA GLY A 65 -10.89 14.57 -5.18
C GLY A 65 -11.86 13.44 -4.87
N SER A 66 -11.45 12.23 -5.21
CA SER A 66 -12.17 10.99 -4.87
C SER A 66 -11.22 9.91 -4.40
N PHE A 67 -11.76 8.92 -3.67
CA PHE A 67 -11.06 7.72 -3.22
C PHE A 67 -11.85 6.51 -3.69
N TYR A 68 -11.23 5.60 -4.42
CA TYR A 68 -11.92 4.52 -5.10
C TYR A 68 -11.03 3.29 -5.28
N GLU A 69 -11.64 2.14 -5.55
CA GLU A 69 -10.91 0.91 -5.86
C GLU A 69 -10.28 0.97 -7.26
N LEU A 70 -8.98 0.68 -7.33
CA LEU A 70 -8.25 0.49 -8.57
C LEU A 70 -8.39 -0.98 -9.03
N ASP A 71 -9.29 -1.24 -9.97
CA ASP A 71 -9.37 -2.54 -10.63
C ASP A 71 -8.16 -2.73 -11.55
N THR A 72 -7.13 -3.38 -11.03
CA THR A 72 -5.86 -3.59 -11.73
C THR A 72 -6.00 -4.49 -12.95
N VAL A 73 -6.89 -5.49 -12.89
CA VAL A 73 -7.12 -6.43 -14.01
C VAL A 73 -7.85 -5.72 -15.14
N LYS A 74 -8.92 -5.00 -14.83
CA LYS A 74 -9.65 -4.17 -15.80
C LYS A 74 -8.73 -3.10 -16.37
N SER A 75 -8.00 -2.39 -15.55
CA SER A 75 -7.06 -1.35 -15.96
C SER A 75 -5.98 -1.89 -16.91
N ALA A 76 -5.44 -3.08 -16.67
CA ALA A 76 -4.51 -3.72 -17.58
C ALA A 76 -5.18 -4.16 -18.89
N SER A 77 -6.39 -4.72 -18.83
CA SER A 77 -7.14 -5.14 -20.03
C SER A 77 -7.53 -3.97 -20.93
N GLU A 78 -7.73 -2.80 -20.35
CA GLU A 78 -8.03 -1.54 -21.06
C GLU A 78 -6.77 -0.78 -21.50
N GLY A 79 -5.57 -1.35 -21.26
CA GLY A 79 -4.28 -0.71 -21.57
C GLY A 79 -3.91 0.46 -20.65
N LYS A 80 -4.57 0.56 -19.52
CA LYS A 80 -4.40 1.58 -18.50
C LYS A 80 -3.27 1.27 -17.53
N LEU A 81 -2.97 0.02 -17.33
CA LEU A 81 -1.78 -0.47 -16.66
C LEU A 81 -0.99 -1.32 -17.64
N MET A 82 0.32 -1.27 -17.57
CA MET A 82 1.19 -2.11 -18.40
C MET A 82 1.00 -3.59 -18.11
N SER A 83 0.70 -3.92 -16.85
CA SER A 83 0.53 -5.29 -16.39
C SER A 83 -0.27 -5.32 -15.10
N CYS A 84 -1.10 -6.34 -14.94
CA CYS A 84 -1.68 -6.72 -13.64
C CYS A 84 -0.86 -7.80 -12.92
N PHE A 85 0.24 -8.25 -13.50
CA PHE A 85 1.14 -9.21 -12.85
C PHE A 85 2.00 -8.52 -11.79
N GLY A 86 2.28 -9.24 -10.70
CA GLY A 86 2.98 -8.71 -9.54
C GLY A 86 2.04 -8.17 -8.45
N ASN A 87 0.76 -7.96 -8.75
CA ASN A 87 -0.24 -7.67 -7.72
C ASN A 87 -0.55 -8.91 -6.91
N ASN A 88 -0.83 -8.72 -5.62
CA ASN A 88 -1.36 -9.81 -4.80
C ASN A 88 -2.80 -10.10 -5.22
N ALA A 89 -3.06 -11.30 -5.73
CA ALA A 89 -4.39 -11.71 -6.21
C ALA A 89 -5.47 -11.73 -5.09
N GLY A 90 -5.06 -11.77 -3.82
CA GLY A 90 -5.95 -11.71 -2.67
C GLY A 90 -6.07 -10.32 -2.06
N SER A 91 -5.57 -9.28 -2.73
CA SER A 91 -5.62 -7.90 -2.23
C SER A 91 -6.23 -6.96 -3.27
N SER A 92 -7.11 -6.11 -2.80
CA SER A 92 -7.62 -4.96 -3.56
C SER A 92 -6.85 -3.70 -3.20
N TYR A 93 -6.82 -2.76 -4.12
CA TYR A 93 -6.09 -1.50 -3.98
C TYR A 93 -7.03 -0.32 -4.15
N MET A 94 -6.91 0.68 -3.28
CA MET A 94 -7.66 1.93 -3.34
C MET A 94 -6.69 3.08 -3.56
N VAL A 95 -7.09 4.05 -4.39
CA VAL A 95 -6.25 5.18 -4.80
C VAL A 95 -7.00 6.50 -4.75
N PHE A 96 -6.26 7.60 -4.68
CA PHE A 96 -6.81 8.92 -4.89
C PHE A 96 -6.95 9.22 -6.39
N ASN A 97 -7.96 10.02 -6.73
CA ASN A 97 -7.98 10.84 -7.93
C ASN A 97 -8.08 12.30 -7.47
N LEU A 98 -7.01 13.04 -7.63
CA LEU A 98 -6.91 14.44 -7.22
C LEU A 98 -6.88 15.36 -8.45
N PRO A 99 -7.55 16.50 -8.40
CA PRO A 99 -7.31 17.54 -9.39
C PRO A 99 -5.85 18.03 -9.29
N GLU A 100 -5.33 18.57 -10.37
CA GLU A 100 -4.08 19.30 -10.35
C GLU A 100 -4.15 20.45 -9.32
N ALA A 101 -3.01 20.77 -8.70
CA ALA A 101 -2.96 21.84 -7.73
C ALA A 101 -3.32 23.19 -8.38
N PRO A 102 -3.87 24.17 -7.63
CA PRO A 102 -4.01 25.51 -8.13
C PRO A 102 -2.68 26.04 -8.66
N ASP A 103 -2.72 26.70 -9.81
CA ASP A 103 -1.55 27.27 -10.49
C ASP A 103 -0.48 26.24 -10.94
N GLN A 104 -0.82 24.97 -11.03
CA GLN A 104 0.05 23.94 -11.60
C GLN A 104 0.13 24.09 -13.12
N GLU A 105 1.26 24.61 -13.60
CA GLU A 105 1.48 24.80 -15.04
C GLU A 105 1.96 23.53 -15.76
N VAL A 106 2.68 22.67 -15.03
CA VAL A 106 3.25 21.42 -15.58
C VAL A 106 2.39 20.26 -15.17
N PRO A 107 1.70 19.58 -16.12
CA PRO A 107 0.88 18.41 -15.82
C PRO A 107 1.66 17.32 -15.08
N ASN A 108 0.95 16.50 -14.33
CA ASN A 108 1.57 15.32 -13.72
C ASN A 108 2.08 14.39 -14.83
N PRO A 109 3.28 13.81 -14.70
CA PRO A 109 3.71 12.72 -15.56
C PRO A 109 2.84 11.50 -15.24
N THR A 110 1.77 11.34 -15.99
CA THR A 110 0.80 10.29 -15.73
C THR A 110 1.13 9.02 -16.48
N PHE A 111 0.92 7.91 -15.81
CA PHE A 111 0.70 6.64 -16.47
C PHE A 111 -0.80 6.57 -16.80
N PRO A 112 -1.19 6.56 -18.12
CA PRO A 112 -2.60 6.68 -18.47
C PRO A 112 -3.42 5.53 -17.90
N PRO A 113 -4.72 5.77 -17.65
CA PRO A 113 -5.47 7.00 -17.84
C PRO A 113 -6.00 7.66 -16.57
N ASP A 114 -5.72 7.11 -15.41
CA ASP A 114 -6.28 7.61 -14.16
C ASP A 114 -5.21 8.41 -13.41
N ASN A 115 -5.53 9.66 -13.06
CA ASN A 115 -4.63 10.56 -12.33
C ASN A 115 -4.55 10.18 -10.83
N TRP A 116 -4.13 8.95 -10.54
CA TRP A 116 -3.89 8.53 -9.15
C TRP A 116 -2.49 8.92 -8.64
N GLN A 117 -1.67 9.55 -9.53
CA GLN A 117 -0.42 10.21 -9.14
C GLN A 117 -0.64 11.71 -9.06
N TYR A 118 0.07 12.35 -8.16
CA TYR A 118 -0.04 13.80 -7.95
C TYR A 118 1.30 14.41 -7.57
N LYS A 119 1.50 15.68 -7.97
CA LYS A 119 2.52 16.56 -7.39
C LYS A 119 1.94 17.23 -6.16
N LEU A 120 2.80 17.62 -5.23
CA LEU A 120 2.42 18.29 -4.00
C LEU A 120 3.42 19.39 -3.68
N ARG A 121 2.92 20.59 -3.40
CA ARG A 121 3.74 21.66 -2.85
C ARG A 121 4.18 21.29 -1.44
N GLN A 122 5.31 21.85 -1.00
CA GLN A 122 5.80 21.63 0.35
C GLN A 122 4.83 22.15 1.43
N ASP A 123 3.98 23.12 1.12
CA ASP A 123 3.02 23.73 2.03
C ASP A 123 1.56 23.30 1.75
N GLU A 124 1.32 22.22 1.00
CA GLU A 124 0.00 21.63 0.82
C GLU A 124 -0.25 20.49 1.81
N ALA A 125 -1.53 20.20 2.01
CA ALA A 125 -1.96 18.99 2.68
C ALA A 125 -3.04 18.27 1.86
N LEU A 126 -3.10 16.94 2.02
CA LEU A 126 -4.23 16.13 1.58
C LEU A 126 -4.97 15.62 2.82
N VAL A 127 -6.28 15.62 2.76
CA VAL A 127 -7.16 15.09 3.80
C VAL A 127 -8.04 14.01 3.21
N LEU A 128 -7.99 12.81 3.77
CA LEU A 128 -8.93 11.74 3.47
C LEU A 128 -9.78 11.48 4.72
N VAL A 129 -11.09 11.56 4.56
CA VAL A 129 -12.06 11.02 5.53
C VAL A 129 -12.71 9.82 4.88
N THR A 130 -12.61 8.64 5.46
CA THR A 130 -13.06 7.40 4.81
C THR A 130 -13.59 6.38 5.82
N PRO A 131 -14.63 5.63 5.45
CA PRO A 131 -14.96 4.41 6.19
C PRO A 131 -13.80 3.42 6.07
N LEU A 132 -13.52 2.73 7.16
CA LEU A 132 -12.56 1.62 7.18
C LEU A 132 -13.21 0.36 6.58
N PRO A 133 -12.40 -0.56 6.03
CA PRO A 133 -12.89 -1.78 5.43
C PRO A 133 -13.74 -2.63 6.37
N PRO A 134 -14.59 -3.52 5.85
CA PRO A 134 -15.17 -4.59 6.65
C PRO A 134 -14.08 -5.54 7.16
N GLU A 135 -14.45 -6.43 8.06
CA GLU A 135 -13.53 -7.41 8.64
C GLU A 135 -12.73 -8.13 7.55
N SER A 136 -11.40 -8.07 7.69
CA SER A 136 -10.46 -8.61 6.73
C SER A 136 -9.19 -9.07 7.44
N VAL A 137 -8.41 -9.92 6.79
CA VAL A 137 -7.15 -10.43 7.37
C VAL A 137 -6.14 -9.30 7.54
N TYR A 138 -6.14 -8.34 6.62
CA TYR A 138 -5.23 -7.20 6.66
C TYR A 138 -5.76 -6.04 5.84
N TYR A 139 -5.51 -4.81 6.33
CA TYR A 139 -5.55 -3.60 5.52
C TYR A 139 -4.50 -2.58 5.97
N SER A 140 -4.11 -1.72 5.05
CA SER A 140 -3.19 -0.60 5.31
C SER A 140 -3.38 0.55 4.33
N PHE A 141 -2.89 1.72 4.75
CA PHE A 141 -2.80 2.93 3.96
C PHE A 141 -1.36 3.41 3.95
N ILE A 142 -0.82 3.71 2.76
CA ILE A 142 0.59 4.05 2.58
C ILE A 142 0.71 5.18 1.58
N ASN A 143 1.54 6.18 1.89
CA ASN A 143 2.03 7.13 0.91
C ASN A 143 3.24 6.56 0.19
N TYR A 144 3.34 6.86 -1.09
CA TYR A 144 4.47 6.49 -1.93
C TYR A 144 5.04 7.69 -2.66
N ILE A 145 6.36 7.73 -2.77
CA ILE A 145 7.02 8.39 -3.89
C ILE A 145 6.75 7.52 -5.12
N MET A 146 6.10 8.08 -6.15
CA MET A 146 5.75 7.28 -7.33
C MET A 146 6.79 7.40 -8.42
N PHE A 147 7.06 8.63 -8.88
CA PHE A 147 8.01 8.88 -9.95
C PHE A 147 8.99 9.98 -9.55
N THR A 148 10.24 9.84 -10.00
CA THR A 148 11.26 10.88 -9.95
C THR A 148 11.84 11.13 -11.36
N GLU A 149 12.37 12.33 -11.58
CA GLU A 149 12.96 12.68 -12.88
C GLU A 149 14.18 11.80 -13.18
N GLN A 150 14.28 11.34 -14.43
CA GLN A 150 15.42 10.57 -14.89
C GLN A 150 16.69 11.43 -14.88
N LYS A 151 17.76 10.90 -14.30
CA LYS A 151 19.06 11.56 -14.25
C LYS A 151 19.75 11.49 -15.62
N GLU A 152 20.28 12.61 -16.05
CA GLU A 152 21.02 12.68 -17.32
C GLU A 152 22.20 11.69 -17.35
N GLY A 153 22.28 10.90 -18.40
CA GLY A 153 23.35 9.94 -18.63
C GLY A 153 23.23 8.62 -17.88
N LYS A 154 22.20 8.41 -17.06
CA LYS A 154 21.91 7.10 -16.45
C LYS A 154 21.09 6.24 -17.41
N ASP A 155 21.50 4.97 -17.56
CA ASP A 155 20.75 3.96 -18.31
C ASP A 155 19.88 3.15 -17.33
N TYR A 156 18.57 3.27 -17.48
CA TYR A 156 17.58 2.58 -16.64
C TYR A 156 17.03 1.30 -17.27
N THR A 157 17.44 0.96 -18.51
CA THR A 157 16.83 -0.15 -19.26
C THR A 157 17.04 -1.52 -18.62
N ASN A 158 18.03 -1.65 -17.75
CA ASN A 158 18.32 -2.87 -17.00
C ASN A 158 17.68 -2.92 -15.60
N GLU A 159 16.98 -1.85 -15.20
CA GLU A 159 16.31 -1.82 -13.90
C GLU A 159 15.02 -2.66 -13.94
N SER A 160 14.82 -3.47 -12.90
CA SER A 160 13.59 -4.28 -12.78
C SER A 160 12.34 -3.38 -12.67
N GLY A 161 11.35 -3.65 -13.52
CA GLY A 161 10.12 -2.88 -13.55
C GLY A 161 10.31 -1.44 -14.06
N PHE A 162 11.37 -1.18 -14.82
CA PHE A 162 11.57 0.13 -15.45
C PHE A 162 10.57 0.38 -16.58
N PHE A 163 10.05 1.59 -16.60
CA PHE A 163 9.37 2.21 -17.72
C PHE A 163 9.50 3.74 -17.61
N SER A 164 9.39 4.43 -18.73
CA SER A 164 9.41 5.90 -18.75
C SER A 164 8.01 6.46 -18.85
N VAL A 165 7.75 7.54 -18.14
CA VAL A 165 6.54 8.36 -18.26
C VAL A 165 6.91 9.82 -18.47
N GLY A 166 5.97 10.60 -19.03
CA GLY A 166 6.19 12.01 -19.32
C GLY A 166 6.85 12.22 -20.70
N ASP A 167 7.19 13.47 -20.97
CA ASP A 167 7.73 13.95 -22.24
C ASP A 167 8.65 15.17 -22.05
N GLU A 168 8.98 15.87 -23.13
CA GLU A 168 9.82 17.07 -23.06
C GLU A 168 9.16 18.22 -22.27
N THR A 169 7.84 18.27 -22.19
CA THR A 169 7.08 19.29 -21.46
C THR A 169 7.04 18.99 -19.97
N THR A 170 6.68 17.78 -19.62
CA THR A 170 6.50 17.33 -18.22
C THR A 170 7.83 16.95 -17.58
N GLY A 171 8.83 16.56 -18.34
CA GLY A 171 10.04 15.88 -17.93
C GLY A 171 9.92 14.38 -18.18
N LEU A 172 11.06 13.68 -18.26
CA LEU A 172 11.10 12.23 -18.32
C LEU A 172 11.29 11.67 -16.91
N TYR A 173 10.42 10.78 -16.52
CA TYR A 173 10.41 10.18 -15.18
C TYR A 173 10.53 8.66 -15.27
N HIS A 174 10.93 8.06 -14.16
CA HIS A 174 10.92 6.62 -13.95
C HIS A 174 10.32 6.29 -12.58
N PRO A 175 9.78 5.07 -12.40
CA PRO A 175 9.16 4.68 -11.14
C PRO A 175 10.22 4.42 -10.07
N ILE A 176 9.99 4.99 -8.90
CA ILE A 176 10.56 4.57 -7.63
C ILE A 176 9.55 3.67 -6.92
N PHE A 177 8.29 4.03 -6.97
CA PHE A 177 7.15 3.38 -6.34
C PHE A 177 7.51 2.82 -4.95
N GLY A 178 8.06 3.69 -4.12
CA GLY A 178 8.62 3.38 -2.82
C GLY A 178 7.80 3.96 -1.66
N SER A 179 7.59 3.17 -0.60
CA SER A 179 6.85 3.59 0.58
C SER A 179 7.53 4.75 1.31
N ILE A 180 6.72 5.72 1.78
CA ILE A 180 7.15 6.84 2.62
C ILE A 180 6.74 6.54 4.06
N GLY A 181 7.71 6.20 4.90
CA GLY A 181 7.46 5.90 6.31
C GLY A 181 6.81 4.55 6.56
N GLU A 182 6.24 4.41 7.76
CA GLU A 182 5.53 3.20 8.17
C GLU A 182 4.09 3.20 7.64
N PRO A 183 3.51 2.03 7.33
CA PRO A 183 2.10 1.92 6.99
C PRO A 183 1.21 2.33 8.18
N VAL A 184 0.11 3.02 7.88
CA VAL A 184 -1.04 3.10 8.78
C VAL A 184 -1.88 1.86 8.50
N ASN A 185 -1.87 0.90 9.41
CA ASN A 185 -2.53 -0.40 9.24
C ASN A 185 -3.53 -0.68 10.36
N MET A 186 -4.27 -1.76 10.24
CA MET A 186 -5.31 -2.17 11.19
C MET A 186 -4.85 -2.27 12.66
N LEU A 187 -3.54 -2.32 12.94
CA LEU A 187 -3.02 -2.42 14.31
C LEU A 187 -2.63 -1.07 14.92
N ASN A 188 -2.44 -0.04 14.10
CA ASN A 188 -1.97 1.26 14.55
C ASN A 188 -2.85 2.43 14.12
N ILE A 189 -3.87 2.17 13.28
CA ILE A 189 -4.78 3.20 12.81
C ILE A 189 -5.60 3.79 13.95
N LYS A 190 -5.72 5.10 13.96
CA LYS A 190 -6.66 5.83 14.80
C LYS A 190 -7.99 5.93 14.07
N HIS A 191 -9.09 5.61 14.74
CA HIS A 191 -10.42 5.54 14.13
C HIS A 191 -11.52 5.89 15.13
N SER A 192 -12.72 6.16 14.64
CA SER A 192 -13.92 6.31 15.49
C SER A 192 -14.40 4.94 15.99
N GLY A 193 -15.15 4.95 17.08
CA GLY A 193 -15.79 3.73 17.63
C GLY A 193 -14.81 2.71 18.21
N ASP A 194 -15.31 1.50 18.45
CA ASP A 194 -14.60 0.45 19.20
C ASP A 194 -13.92 -0.60 18.32
N SER A 195 -14.14 -0.56 16.99
CA SER A 195 -13.61 -1.53 16.04
C SER A 195 -12.77 -0.86 14.94
N GLU A 196 -11.65 -1.44 14.60
CA GLU A 196 -10.84 -1.07 13.44
C GLU A 196 -11.52 -1.41 12.09
N PHE A 197 -12.65 -2.10 12.10
CA PHE A 197 -13.44 -2.43 10.91
C PHE A 197 -14.76 -1.65 10.88
N GLY A 198 -15.14 -1.15 9.71
CA GLY A 198 -16.39 -0.44 9.50
C GLY A 198 -16.50 0.94 10.19
N SER A 199 -15.50 1.33 10.95
CA SER A 199 -15.36 2.65 11.57
C SER A 199 -14.96 3.71 10.56
N THR A 200 -14.77 4.95 11.00
CA THR A 200 -14.25 6.05 10.15
C THR A 200 -12.87 6.47 10.63
N ALA A 201 -11.96 6.75 9.69
CA ALA A 201 -10.67 7.33 9.98
C ALA A 201 -10.42 8.57 9.12
N VAL A 202 -9.55 9.44 9.63
CA VAL A 202 -9.04 10.62 8.93
C VAL A 202 -7.55 10.47 8.73
N MET A 203 -7.05 10.67 7.49
CA MET A 203 -5.64 10.76 7.17
C MET A 203 -5.31 12.20 6.75
N VAL A 204 -4.25 12.75 7.33
CA VAL A 204 -3.68 14.05 6.94
C VAL A 204 -2.27 13.81 6.42
N ILE A 205 -2.07 14.10 5.14
CA ILE A 205 -0.81 13.91 4.43
C ILE A 205 -0.23 15.27 4.11
N SER A 206 0.95 15.59 4.59
CA SER A 206 1.60 16.89 4.33
C SER A 206 3.11 16.78 4.53
N ALA A 207 3.83 17.69 3.92
CA ALA A 207 5.26 17.89 4.12
C ALA A 207 5.58 19.03 5.12
N ASN A 208 4.55 19.72 5.64
CA ASN A 208 4.68 20.91 6.50
C ASN A 208 3.90 20.75 7.81
N GLN A 209 4.61 20.81 8.94
CA GLN A 209 4.02 20.65 10.27
C GLN A 209 3.01 21.77 10.59
N THR A 210 3.32 23.02 10.23
CA THR A 210 2.41 24.16 10.46
C THR A 210 1.09 23.98 9.73
N VAL A 211 1.13 23.55 8.47
CA VAL A 211 -0.08 23.26 7.69
C VAL A 211 -0.85 22.06 8.28
N THR A 212 -0.15 21.00 8.69
CA THR A 212 -0.77 19.87 9.37
C THR A 212 -1.52 20.29 10.63
N ASP A 213 -0.90 21.13 11.46
CA ASP A 213 -1.51 21.64 12.69
C ASP A 213 -2.76 22.47 12.38
N GLN A 214 -2.68 23.39 11.41
CA GLN A 214 -3.82 24.21 10.99
C GLN A 214 -4.98 23.35 10.47
N VAL A 215 -4.70 22.38 9.61
CA VAL A 215 -5.71 21.44 9.09
C VAL A 215 -6.32 20.60 10.21
N THR A 216 -5.51 20.11 11.15
CA THR A 216 -5.97 19.35 12.31
C THR A 216 -6.88 20.17 13.23
N GLU A 217 -6.59 21.46 13.41
CA GLU A 217 -7.47 22.36 14.16
C GLU A 217 -8.85 22.52 13.50
N GLN A 218 -8.88 22.65 12.16
CA GLN A 218 -10.15 22.73 11.43
C GLN A 218 -10.92 21.39 11.43
N LEU A 219 -10.23 20.27 11.39
CA LEU A 219 -10.83 18.94 11.57
C LEU A 219 -11.55 18.85 12.94
N LYS A 220 -10.87 19.22 14.02
CA LYS A 220 -11.47 19.24 15.35
C LYS A 220 -12.65 20.23 15.46
N ALA A 221 -12.52 21.41 14.85
CA ALA A 221 -13.58 22.41 14.85
C ALA A 221 -14.82 21.95 14.04
N SER A 222 -14.66 21.06 13.09
CA SER A 222 -15.75 20.42 12.33
C SER A 222 -16.28 19.12 12.97
N GLY A 223 -15.84 18.81 14.21
CA GLY A 223 -16.36 17.73 15.01
C GLY A 223 -15.64 16.39 14.85
N PHE A 224 -14.52 16.31 14.13
CA PHE A 224 -13.70 15.09 14.10
C PHE A 224 -12.90 14.95 15.40
N ASP A 225 -12.98 13.77 16.03
CA ASP A 225 -12.21 13.46 17.22
C ASP A 225 -10.71 13.31 16.87
N GLU A 226 -9.84 13.85 17.72
CA GLU A 226 -8.37 13.74 17.55
C GLU A 226 -7.90 12.27 17.52
N ASN A 227 -8.62 11.38 18.20
CA ASN A 227 -8.30 9.96 18.23
C ASN A 227 -8.58 9.22 16.90
N MET A 228 -9.20 9.87 15.94
CA MET A 228 -9.39 9.29 14.59
C MET A 228 -8.49 9.95 13.53
N ILE A 229 -7.65 10.92 13.90
CA ILE A 229 -6.77 11.64 12.96
C ILE A 229 -5.40 10.97 12.93
N ASN A 230 -5.02 10.50 11.76
CA ASN A 230 -3.74 9.90 11.45
C ASN A 230 -2.92 10.86 10.59
N VAL A 231 -1.76 11.29 11.08
CA VAL A 231 -0.83 12.13 10.32
C VAL A 231 0.16 11.24 9.59
N MET A 232 0.30 11.45 8.29
CA MET A 232 1.22 10.72 7.41
C MET A 232 2.21 11.72 6.80
N PRO A 233 3.34 11.99 7.47
CA PRO A 233 4.27 13.02 7.07
C PRO A 233 5.07 12.64 5.82
N ILE A 234 5.32 13.62 4.96
CA ILE A 234 6.29 13.51 3.86
C ILE A 234 7.53 14.33 4.25
N PRO A 235 8.73 13.74 4.36
CA PRO A 235 9.95 14.48 4.69
C PRO A 235 10.42 15.31 3.48
N ALA A 236 10.09 16.59 3.48
CA ALA A 236 10.38 17.51 2.38
C ALA A 236 11.88 17.68 2.07
N GLU A 237 12.76 17.42 3.04
CA GLU A 237 14.22 17.47 2.81
C GLU A 237 14.74 16.28 1.98
N THR A 238 13.95 15.22 1.89
CA THR A 238 14.32 14.00 1.15
C THR A 238 13.83 14.04 -0.28
N TYR A 239 12.57 14.46 -0.48
CA TYR A 239 11.89 14.41 -1.78
C TYR A 239 11.85 15.78 -2.44
N HIS A 240 11.92 15.82 -3.76
CA HIS A 240 11.78 17.06 -4.53
C HIS A 240 10.30 17.46 -4.61
N MET A 241 9.82 18.13 -3.56
CA MET A 241 8.45 18.66 -3.49
C MET A 241 8.30 19.84 -4.44
N GLY A 242 7.14 19.96 -5.09
CA GLY A 242 6.84 21.09 -5.97
C GLY A 242 5.84 20.74 -7.06
N LEU A 243 5.50 21.74 -7.89
CA LEU A 243 4.57 21.59 -9.01
C LEU A 243 5.28 21.73 -10.36
N GLU A 244 6.54 22.16 -10.35
CA GLU A 244 7.35 22.43 -11.52
C GLU A 244 7.78 21.13 -12.23
N LYS A 245 8.37 21.30 -13.40
CA LYS A 245 9.06 20.22 -14.11
C LYS A 245 10.21 19.69 -13.26
N GLY A 246 10.30 18.36 -13.19
CA GLY A 246 11.33 17.68 -12.40
C GLY A 246 10.93 17.40 -10.95
N ALA A 247 9.89 18.07 -10.41
CA ALA A 247 9.38 17.74 -9.09
C ALA A 247 8.82 16.31 -9.04
N ASP A 248 9.08 15.62 -7.94
CA ASP A 248 8.64 14.25 -7.70
C ASP A 248 7.10 14.13 -7.72
N THR A 249 6.61 12.96 -8.04
CA THR A 249 5.18 12.66 -7.92
C THR A 249 4.93 11.61 -6.85
N PHE A 250 3.78 11.71 -6.25
CA PHE A 250 3.36 10.88 -5.14
C PHE A 250 2.10 10.11 -5.51
N CYS A 251 1.81 9.04 -4.78
CA CYS A 251 0.51 8.40 -4.78
C CYS A 251 0.16 7.90 -3.37
N PHE A 252 -1.14 7.71 -3.16
CA PHE A 252 -1.65 7.11 -1.93
C PHE A 252 -2.31 5.79 -2.28
N LEU A 253 -1.97 4.75 -1.53
CA LEU A 253 -2.48 3.41 -1.78
C LEU A 253 -3.08 2.82 -0.50
N GLY A 254 -4.38 2.53 -0.54
CA GLY A 254 -5.02 1.62 0.40
C GLY A 254 -4.89 0.19 -0.09
N ARG A 255 -4.70 -0.76 0.82
CA ARG A 255 -4.70 -2.21 0.54
C ARG A 255 -5.65 -2.92 1.48
N ILE A 256 -6.46 -3.84 0.93
CA ILE A 256 -7.33 -4.72 1.71
C ILE A 256 -7.09 -6.13 1.23
N SER A 257 -6.81 -7.04 2.16
CA SER A 257 -6.51 -8.42 1.84
C SER A 257 -7.48 -9.37 2.55
N GLN A 258 -8.07 -10.27 1.77
CA GLN A 258 -8.89 -11.37 2.24
C GLN A 258 -10.01 -10.90 3.20
N PRO A 259 -11.01 -10.14 2.71
CA PRO A 259 -12.19 -9.79 3.49
C PRO A 259 -12.92 -11.07 3.91
N SER A 260 -13.45 -11.07 5.13
CA SER A 260 -14.13 -12.23 5.71
C SER A 260 -15.51 -12.47 5.08
N ASP A 261 -16.13 -11.42 4.56
CA ASP A 261 -17.44 -11.42 3.92
C ASP A 261 -17.36 -10.70 2.58
N ALA A 262 -17.61 -11.42 1.48
CA ALA A 262 -17.52 -10.89 0.13
C ALA A 262 -18.63 -9.87 -0.17
N ASP A 263 -19.86 -10.11 0.31
CA ASP A 263 -20.99 -9.21 0.05
C ASP A 263 -20.78 -7.87 0.78
N ALA A 264 -20.29 -7.91 2.03
CA ALA A 264 -19.95 -6.70 2.77
C ALA A 264 -18.77 -5.94 2.12
N TYR A 265 -17.83 -6.65 1.52
CA TYR A 265 -16.73 -6.05 0.78
C TYR A 265 -17.23 -5.39 -0.51
N ASP A 266 -18.06 -6.06 -1.29
CA ASP A 266 -18.64 -5.52 -2.53
C ASP A 266 -19.47 -4.25 -2.25
N GLU A 267 -20.25 -4.23 -1.15
CA GLU A 267 -20.98 -3.03 -0.71
C GLU A 267 -20.03 -1.91 -0.30
N TYR A 268 -18.97 -2.24 0.43
CA TYR A 268 -17.94 -1.26 0.80
C TYR A 268 -17.33 -0.59 -0.43
N VAL A 269 -16.86 -1.37 -1.40
CA VAL A 269 -16.26 -0.85 -2.63
C VAL A 269 -17.27 -0.02 -3.45
N ALA A 270 -18.49 -0.52 -3.61
CA ALA A 270 -19.54 0.16 -4.37
C ALA A 270 -19.92 1.53 -3.78
N THR A 271 -19.75 1.71 -2.47
CA THR A 271 -20.12 2.97 -1.77
C THR A 271 -18.92 3.80 -1.34
N LEU A 272 -17.69 3.31 -1.53
CA LEU A 272 -16.46 3.93 -1.03
C LEU A 272 -16.29 5.37 -1.53
N ALA A 273 -16.46 5.60 -2.83
CA ALA A 273 -16.28 6.92 -3.42
C ALA A 273 -17.32 7.95 -2.92
N ASP A 274 -18.53 7.50 -2.64
CA ASP A 274 -19.61 8.37 -2.15
C ASP A 274 -19.50 8.64 -0.64
N LYS A 275 -18.98 7.69 0.13
CA LYS A 275 -18.82 7.78 1.58
C LYS A 275 -17.47 8.40 1.99
N SER A 276 -16.50 8.45 1.09
CA SER A 276 -15.20 9.06 1.35
C SER A 276 -15.13 10.50 0.87
N VAL A 277 -14.36 11.30 1.57
CA VAL A 277 -14.05 12.68 1.16
C VAL A 277 -12.55 12.83 1.05
N VAL A 278 -12.08 13.33 -0.09
CA VAL A 278 -10.69 13.67 -0.33
C VAL A 278 -10.59 15.15 -0.63
N TYR A 279 -9.76 15.87 0.12
CA TYR A 279 -9.46 17.27 -0.14
C TYR A 279 -7.97 17.48 -0.39
N ARG A 280 -7.65 18.23 -1.44
CA ARG A 280 -6.39 18.95 -1.55
C ARG A 280 -6.57 20.30 -0.89
N VAL A 281 -5.70 20.65 0.02
CA VAL A 281 -5.75 21.86 0.85
C VAL A 281 -4.50 22.67 0.57
N THR A 282 -4.67 23.77 -0.17
CA THR A 282 -3.58 24.64 -0.65
C THR A 282 -3.67 26.00 0.06
N PRO A 283 -2.66 26.45 0.79
CA PRO A 283 -2.66 27.79 1.37
C PRO A 283 -2.76 28.88 0.29
N ASN A 284 -3.61 29.88 0.51
CA ASN A 284 -3.75 31.04 -0.37
C ASN A 284 -2.52 31.98 -0.33
N THR A 285 -1.71 31.84 0.70
CA THR A 285 -0.42 32.52 0.87
C THR A 285 0.59 31.48 1.29
N GLU A 286 1.77 31.52 0.66
CA GLU A 286 2.83 30.57 0.97
C GLU A 286 3.11 30.52 2.49
N THR A 287 3.15 29.30 3.02
CA THR A 287 3.38 29.04 4.43
C THR A 287 4.87 28.80 4.66
N GLU A 288 5.42 29.39 5.72
CA GLU A 288 6.81 29.16 6.11
C GLU A 288 7.12 27.66 6.22
N ALA A 289 8.30 27.29 5.73
CA ALA A 289 8.74 25.91 5.77
C ALA A 289 8.88 25.39 7.20
N ALA A 290 8.16 24.33 7.52
CA ALA A 290 8.23 23.59 8.77
C ALA A 290 8.32 22.08 8.44
N PRO A 291 9.45 21.60 7.87
CA PRO A 291 9.57 20.26 7.35
C PRO A 291 9.51 19.20 8.44
N TYR A 292 8.97 18.06 8.10
CA TYR A 292 9.11 16.86 8.90
C TYR A 292 10.51 16.28 8.73
N ALA A 293 11.10 15.80 9.83
CA ALA A 293 12.29 14.97 9.78
C ALA A 293 11.96 13.62 9.09
N ASN A 294 12.99 12.99 8.55
CA ASN A 294 12.86 11.62 8.04
C ASN A 294 12.23 10.72 9.09
N ALA A 295 11.25 9.93 8.69
CA ALA A 295 10.61 8.98 9.57
C ALA A 295 11.67 7.99 10.11
N THR A 296 11.65 7.78 11.41
CA THR A 296 12.37 6.65 12.00
C THR A 296 11.54 5.40 11.70
N VAL A 297 11.98 4.65 10.71
CA VAL A 297 11.32 3.39 10.36
C VAL A 297 11.89 2.24 11.18
N THR A 298 11.02 1.32 11.58
CA THR A 298 11.43 0.10 12.28
C THR A 298 12.24 -0.80 11.33
N PRO A 299 13.50 -1.11 11.62
CA PRO A 299 14.28 -2.00 10.76
C PRO A 299 13.58 -3.36 10.58
N ARG A 300 13.55 -3.88 9.37
CA ARG A 300 13.03 -5.24 9.10
C ARG A 300 13.84 -6.27 9.87
N GLY A 301 13.17 -7.35 10.31
CA GLY A 301 13.81 -8.44 11.05
C GLY A 301 14.08 -8.13 12.52
N THR A 302 13.55 -7.04 13.09
CA THR A 302 13.67 -6.72 14.52
C THR A 302 12.52 -7.23 15.39
N GLY A 303 11.54 -7.89 14.78
CA GLY A 303 10.46 -8.57 15.50
C GLY A 303 10.94 -9.90 16.12
N LYS A 304 9.99 -10.70 16.59
CA LYS A 304 10.28 -12.05 17.08
C LYS A 304 10.70 -12.96 15.92
N HIS A 305 11.82 -13.65 16.10
CA HIS A 305 12.26 -14.65 15.14
C HIS A 305 11.48 -15.97 15.32
N GLU A 306 11.42 -16.77 14.26
CA GLU A 306 10.75 -18.08 14.27
C GLU A 306 11.24 -18.96 15.40
N THR A 307 12.55 -18.91 15.72
CA THR A 307 13.18 -19.67 16.80
C THR A 307 12.70 -19.29 18.20
N GLU A 308 12.08 -18.12 18.35
CA GLU A 308 11.52 -17.66 19.63
C GLU A 308 10.06 -18.08 19.82
N VAL A 309 9.35 -18.38 18.74
CA VAL A 309 7.90 -18.64 18.74
C VAL A 309 7.52 -20.03 18.22
N MET A 310 8.47 -20.73 17.60
CA MET A 310 8.30 -22.08 17.06
C MET A 310 9.42 -22.98 17.58
N ASP A 311 9.09 -24.24 17.87
CA ASP A 311 10.12 -25.23 18.23
C ASP A 311 10.85 -25.68 16.97
N LYS A 312 12.17 -25.52 16.95
CA LYS A 312 13.09 -26.01 15.91
C LYS A 312 12.64 -25.84 14.45
N PRO A 313 12.26 -24.63 14.01
CA PRO A 313 11.71 -24.44 12.66
C PRO A 313 12.66 -24.89 11.55
N ALA A 314 13.96 -24.67 11.69
CA ALA A 314 14.96 -25.09 10.70
C ALA A 314 15.05 -26.63 10.58
N GLU A 315 15.01 -27.38 11.70
CA GLU A 315 15.02 -28.84 11.70
C GLU A 315 13.76 -29.40 11.03
N HIS A 316 12.58 -28.81 11.29
CA HIS A 316 11.34 -29.21 10.66
C HIS A 316 11.32 -28.97 9.15
N LEU A 317 11.81 -27.81 8.69
CA LEU A 317 11.92 -27.48 7.29
C LEU A 317 12.89 -28.42 6.55
N GLU A 318 14.04 -28.73 7.17
CA GLU A 318 14.99 -29.69 6.60
C GLU A 318 14.40 -31.11 6.52
N ASN A 319 13.69 -31.57 7.55
CA ASN A 319 13.02 -32.85 7.52
C ASN A 319 11.96 -32.95 6.40
N ILE A 320 11.21 -31.86 6.15
CA ILE A 320 10.26 -31.79 5.04
C ILE A 320 11.00 -31.87 3.71
N ARG A 321 12.07 -31.11 3.54
CA ARG A 321 12.91 -31.10 2.34
C ARG A 321 13.46 -32.51 2.05
N GLU A 322 14.09 -33.15 3.04
CA GLU A 322 14.62 -34.51 2.90
C GLU A 322 13.55 -35.54 2.55
N ALA A 323 12.38 -35.45 3.17
CA ALA A 323 11.27 -36.35 2.88
C ALA A 323 10.75 -36.18 1.43
N ILE A 324 10.70 -34.98 0.90
CA ILE A 324 10.31 -34.71 -0.49
C ILE A 324 11.36 -35.26 -1.45
N ILE A 325 12.63 -34.98 -1.20
CA ILE A 325 13.73 -35.48 -2.02
C ILE A 325 13.71 -37.03 -2.04
N ALA A 326 13.60 -37.66 -0.88
CA ALA A 326 13.56 -39.12 -0.78
C ALA A 326 12.35 -39.74 -1.52
N LYS A 327 11.18 -39.10 -1.46
CA LYS A 327 9.98 -39.57 -2.12
C LYS A 327 10.10 -39.59 -3.65
N TYR A 328 10.84 -38.64 -4.21
CA TYR A 328 10.90 -38.46 -5.67
C TYR A 328 12.28 -38.80 -6.27
N ALA A 329 13.23 -39.32 -5.49
CA ALA A 329 14.60 -39.55 -5.89
C ALA A 329 14.78 -40.47 -7.10
N ASP A 330 13.85 -41.45 -7.30
CA ASP A 330 13.93 -42.42 -8.39
C ASP A 330 13.49 -41.78 -9.74
N GLU A 331 12.55 -40.82 -9.69
CA GLU A 331 11.91 -40.27 -10.90
C GLU A 331 12.44 -38.88 -11.26
N TYR A 332 12.90 -38.13 -10.28
CA TYR A 332 13.29 -36.71 -10.43
C TYR A 332 14.77 -36.44 -10.09
N THR A 333 15.31 -35.42 -10.72
CA THR A 333 16.51 -34.72 -10.26
C THR A 333 16.09 -33.53 -9.40
N TYR A 334 16.89 -33.22 -8.41
CA TYR A 334 16.67 -32.13 -7.46
C TYR A 334 17.60 -30.94 -7.76
N GLU A 335 17.05 -29.72 -7.71
CA GLU A 335 17.80 -28.48 -7.76
C GLU A 335 17.34 -27.58 -6.62
N GLU A 336 18.29 -27.09 -5.82
CA GLU A 336 18.04 -26.10 -4.77
C GLU A 336 18.17 -24.70 -5.34
N LEU A 337 17.17 -23.85 -5.07
CA LEU A 337 17.16 -22.46 -5.47
C LEU A 337 17.42 -21.57 -4.24
N SER A 338 18.42 -20.68 -4.36
CA SER A 338 18.65 -19.65 -3.34
C SER A 338 17.51 -18.62 -3.36
N THR A 339 17.26 -18.01 -2.21
CA THR A 339 16.30 -16.92 -2.06
C THR A 339 17.02 -15.64 -1.67
N GLU A 340 16.47 -14.52 -2.14
CA GLU A 340 16.92 -13.18 -1.78
C GLU A 340 15.72 -12.24 -1.59
N ILE A 341 15.94 -11.08 -0.96
CA ILE A 341 14.89 -10.07 -0.82
C ILE A 341 14.64 -9.45 -2.19
N ALA A 342 13.39 -9.51 -2.64
CA ALA A 342 13.00 -9.13 -4.01
C ALA A 342 13.01 -7.62 -4.23
N VAL A 343 12.53 -6.84 -3.26
CA VAL A 343 12.33 -5.40 -3.42
C VAL A 343 13.02 -4.64 -2.29
N PRO A 344 13.71 -3.55 -2.61
CA PRO A 344 14.28 -2.67 -1.60
C PRO A 344 13.17 -1.91 -0.88
N GLU A 345 13.44 -1.41 0.33
CA GLU A 345 12.56 -0.46 1.00
C GLU A 345 12.52 0.88 0.27
N GLY A 346 11.37 1.55 0.30
CA GLY A 346 11.11 2.73 -0.50
C GLY A 346 12.15 3.84 -0.39
N LEU A 347 12.58 4.18 0.84
CA LEU A 347 13.64 5.18 1.06
C LEU A 347 15.00 4.74 0.45
N THR A 348 15.34 3.46 0.59
CA THR A 348 16.56 2.90 -0.01
C THR A 348 16.48 2.92 -1.53
N ALA A 349 15.30 2.59 -2.09
CA ALA A 349 15.05 2.65 -3.52
C ALA A 349 15.21 4.07 -4.06
N TYR A 350 14.66 5.07 -3.37
CA TYR A 350 14.77 6.48 -3.74
C TYR A 350 16.23 6.94 -3.80
N TYR A 351 17.02 6.67 -2.74
CA TYR A 351 18.44 7.06 -2.73
C TYR A 351 19.29 6.34 -3.78
N ASN A 352 18.97 5.09 -4.06
CA ASN A 352 19.66 4.30 -5.08
C ASN A 352 19.10 4.53 -6.50
N ASP A 353 18.01 5.30 -6.60
CA ASP A 353 17.37 5.61 -7.87
C ASP A 353 16.90 4.33 -8.60
N THR A 354 16.26 3.42 -7.86
CA THR A 354 15.77 2.11 -8.30
C THR A 354 14.29 1.94 -7.97
N ASN A 355 13.62 0.99 -8.62
CA ASN A 355 12.20 0.74 -8.41
C ASN A 355 11.96 -0.20 -7.22
N SER A 356 11.18 0.26 -6.23
CA SER A 356 10.71 -0.53 -5.07
C SER A 356 9.45 -1.35 -5.36
N GLN A 357 8.85 -1.20 -6.53
CA GLN A 357 7.68 -1.95 -7.00
C GLN A 357 6.49 -1.94 -6.02
N GLY A 358 6.29 -0.84 -5.31
CA GLY A 358 5.20 -0.69 -4.36
C GLY A 358 5.38 -1.51 -3.08
N ASP A 359 6.57 -1.47 -2.51
CA ASP A 359 6.89 -2.16 -1.26
C ASP A 359 5.85 -1.89 -0.17
N ASN A 360 5.63 -2.87 0.67
CA ASN A 360 4.86 -2.73 1.90
C ASN A 360 5.75 -3.12 3.07
N ARG A 361 5.96 -2.21 4.02
CA ARG A 361 6.82 -2.47 5.17
C ARG A 361 6.27 -3.51 6.14
N ASP A 362 4.96 -3.81 6.06
CA ASP A 362 4.32 -4.89 6.80
C ASP A 362 4.50 -6.26 6.10
N ALA A 363 5.11 -6.30 4.91
CA ALA A 363 5.34 -7.52 4.14
C ALA A 363 6.82 -7.69 3.79
N MET A 364 7.25 -8.93 3.62
CA MET A 364 8.54 -9.26 3.05
C MET A 364 8.35 -9.96 1.71
N TYR A 365 9.04 -9.47 0.71
CA TYR A 365 9.03 -10.03 -0.63
C TYR A 365 10.32 -10.81 -0.83
N VAL A 366 10.19 -12.09 -1.17
CA VAL A 366 11.30 -12.98 -1.40
C VAL A 366 11.20 -13.53 -2.81
N MET A 367 12.30 -13.52 -3.52
CA MET A 367 12.41 -14.09 -4.86
C MET A 367 13.50 -15.14 -4.90
N THR A 368 13.45 -15.99 -5.91
CA THR A 368 14.55 -16.86 -6.28
C THR A 368 15.14 -16.40 -7.62
N ARG A 369 16.33 -16.85 -7.94
CA ARG A 369 16.90 -16.65 -9.26
C ARG A 369 16.02 -17.27 -10.35
N ASP A 370 16.18 -16.84 -11.56
CA ASP A 370 15.52 -17.43 -12.73
C ASP A 370 15.87 -18.93 -12.84
N PHE A 371 14.85 -19.71 -13.13
CA PHE A 371 14.97 -21.16 -13.37
C PHE A 371 14.01 -21.57 -14.49
N THR A 372 14.25 -22.73 -15.08
CA THR A 372 13.43 -23.27 -16.16
C THR A 372 12.88 -24.62 -15.77
N LEU A 373 11.59 -24.82 -15.98
CA LEU A 373 10.97 -26.15 -16.00
C LEU A 373 11.08 -26.69 -17.43
N ASP A 374 11.75 -27.83 -17.58
CA ASP A 374 12.09 -28.38 -18.89
C ASP A 374 10.96 -29.23 -19.47
N SER A 375 9.97 -29.58 -18.66
CA SER A 375 8.81 -30.39 -19.05
C SER A 375 7.58 -30.07 -18.20
N ASP A 376 6.39 -30.47 -18.69
CA ASP A 376 5.11 -30.34 -17.98
C ASP A 376 5.03 -31.20 -16.71
N ASP A 377 5.95 -32.16 -16.55
CA ASP A 377 6.06 -33.01 -15.38
C ASP A 377 7.00 -32.42 -14.30
N ASP A 378 7.75 -31.39 -14.62
CA ASP A 378 8.63 -30.72 -13.65
C ASP A 378 7.80 -29.83 -12.72
N PHE A 379 8.21 -29.72 -11.46
CA PHE A 379 7.50 -28.87 -10.50
C PHE A 379 8.43 -28.19 -9.50
N ILE A 380 7.91 -27.15 -8.88
CA ILE A 380 8.57 -26.36 -7.86
C ILE A 380 7.97 -26.69 -6.51
N VAL A 381 8.82 -26.77 -5.51
CA VAL A 381 8.40 -26.86 -4.11
C VAL A 381 8.83 -25.60 -3.38
N VAL A 382 7.88 -24.96 -2.74
CA VAL A 382 8.09 -23.83 -1.84
C VAL A 382 7.80 -24.29 -0.42
N SER A 383 8.72 -24.11 0.50
CA SER A 383 8.49 -24.36 1.92
C SER A 383 8.95 -23.19 2.79
N GLY A 384 8.26 -22.99 3.90
CA GLY A 384 8.56 -21.89 4.82
C GLY A 384 7.83 -22.05 6.15
N ALA A 385 8.17 -21.22 7.12
CA ALA A 385 7.49 -21.18 8.41
C ALA A 385 6.10 -20.50 8.24
N ASN A 386 5.07 -21.08 8.86
CA ASN A 386 3.72 -20.49 8.89
C ASN A 386 3.56 -19.62 10.13
N HIS A 387 3.63 -18.30 9.96
CA HIS A 387 3.53 -17.32 11.04
C HIS A 387 2.10 -17.07 11.54
N THR A 388 1.07 -17.51 10.84
CA THR A 388 -0.32 -17.30 11.27
C THR A 388 -0.64 -17.95 12.62
N GLN A 389 0.08 -19.01 12.96
CA GLN A 389 -0.06 -19.72 14.25
C GLN A 389 0.64 -19.00 15.41
N THR A 390 1.53 -18.06 15.15
CA THR A 390 2.31 -17.34 16.17
C THR A 390 1.62 -16.08 16.67
N GLY A 391 0.53 -15.68 16.06
CA GLY A 391 -0.31 -14.52 16.35
C GLY A 391 0.44 -13.21 16.25
N LYS A 392 0.30 -12.36 15.36
CA LYS A 392 0.97 -11.08 15.06
C LYS A 392 2.33 -11.28 14.38
N ALA A 393 2.24 -11.66 13.12
CA ALA A 393 3.33 -11.36 12.20
C ALA A 393 3.46 -9.83 12.05
N ARG A 394 4.67 -9.34 12.13
CA ARG A 394 5.10 -8.06 11.65
C ARG A 394 6.19 -8.28 10.63
#